data_8f4d64b12bdda5c32bffc563fc3751bf
#
_entry.id   8f4d64b12bdda5c32bffc563fc3751bf
#
_cell.length_a   1.000
_cell.length_b   1.000
_cell.length_c   1.000
_cell.angle_alpha   90.00
_cell.angle_beta   90.00
_cell.angle_gamma   90.00
#
_symmetry.space_group_name_H-M   'P 1'
#
loop_
_entity.id
_entity.type
_entity.pdbx_description
1 polymer ?
#
loop_
_entity_poly.entity_id
_entity_poly.type
_entity_poly.pdbx_seq_one_letter_code
_entity_poly.pdbx_strand_id
1 'polypeptide(L)'
;MRRAAAALLCLLLLCACAAPEQTQSGALPQELVGSWVSAGNGDLIETMTLAQDGTISVQCTFRGKDTGTIRGVWHADGQTLYTDIQEGTSPYQAEFAWAVDGRELALTDESGTARYVRND
;
A
#
# COMPACT_ATOMS: atom_id res chain seq x y z
N MET A 1 -6.28 50.59 -6.64
CA MET A 1 -6.19 49.98 -6.69
C MET A 1 -6.13 48.98 -6.97
N ARG A 2 -6.18 49.09 -7.19
CA ARG A 2 -6.12 48.08 -7.46
C ARG A 2 -5.87 47.02 -7.31
N ARG A 3 -5.83 46.86 -6.99
CA ARG A 3 -5.59 45.85 -6.75
C ARG A 3 -5.83 44.83 -6.84
N ALA A 4 -6.03 45.04 -6.93
CA ALA A 4 -6.35 44.12 -6.89
C ALA A 4 -6.14 43.24 -7.17
N ALA A 5 -5.85 43.45 -7.30
CA ALA A 5 -5.72 42.56 -7.48
C ALA A 5 -5.34 41.59 -7.23
N ALA A 6 -5.32 41.79 -6.95
CA ALA A 6 -5.09 40.87 -6.62
C ALA A 6 -5.26 39.87 -6.55
N ALA A 7 -5.59 40.09 -6.51
CA ALA A 7 -5.85 39.12 -6.36
C ALA A 7 -5.73 38.23 -6.67
N LEU A 8 -5.47 38.54 -6.93
CA LEU A 8 -5.39 37.64 -7.12
C LEU A 8 -5.05 36.78 -7.02
N LEU A 9 -4.79 37.02 -6.80
CA LEU A 9 -4.57 36.14 -6.50
C LEU A 9 -4.67 35.26 -6.24
N CYS A 10 -4.84 35.64 -6.05
CA CYS A 10 -5.03 34.74 -5.55
C CYS A 10 -5.15 33.83 -5.79
N LEU A 11 -5.03 34.08 -6.12
CA LEU A 11 -5.16 33.16 -6.17
C LEU A 11 -4.87 32.30 -6.38
N LEU A 12 -4.45 32.44 -6.33
CA LEU A 12 -4.24 31.56 -6.25
C LEU A 12 -4.16 30.77 -6.06
N LEU A 13 -4.11 31.10 -5.92
CA LEU A 13 -4.09 30.27 -5.44
C LEU A 13 -4.39 29.48 -5.50
N LEU A 14 -4.40 29.67 -5.46
CA LEU A 14 -4.69 28.80 -5.29
C LEU A 14 -4.66 27.99 -5.66
N CYS A 15 -4.42 28.12 -5.76
CA CYS A 15 -4.46 27.19 -5.93
C CYS A 15 -4.03 26.51 -5.86
N ALA A 16 -3.78 26.58 -5.72
CA ALA A 16 -3.45 25.75 -5.41
C ALA A 16 -3.61 25.05 -5.08
N CYS A 17 -3.68 25.17 -4.86
CA CYS A 17 -3.93 24.36 -4.36
C CYS A 17 -4.24 23.55 -4.56
N ALA A 18 -4.22 24.09 -4.62
CA ALA A 18 -4.88 23.03 -4.41
C ALA A 18 -4.49 22.02 -5.03
N ALA A 19 -4.50 21.95 -5.35
CA ALA A 19 -4.31 20.92 -5.94
C ALA A 19 -3.63 19.83 -5.26
N PRO A 20 -3.08 19.96 -4.31
CA PRO A 20 -2.29 18.92 -3.76
C PRO A 20 -3.03 17.68 -3.36
N GLU A 21 -4.21 17.79 -2.96
CA GLU A 21 -4.85 16.62 -2.40
C GLU A 21 -5.14 15.56 -3.42
N GLN A 22 -5.30 15.90 -4.64
CA GLN A 22 -5.57 14.86 -5.59
C GLN A 22 -4.33 14.11 -5.98
N THR A 23 -3.18 14.61 -5.62
CA THR A 23 -1.97 13.90 -5.99
C THR A 23 -1.86 12.57 -5.29
N GLN A 24 -2.34 12.46 -4.05
CA GLN A 24 -2.20 11.19 -3.41
C GLN A 24 -3.26 10.20 -3.84
N SER A 25 -4.33 10.64 -4.47
CA SER A 25 -5.36 9.70 -4.83
C SER A 25 -4.91 8.72 -5.91
N GLY A 26 -3.92 9.09 -6.71
CA GLY A 26 -3.45 8.20 -7.74
C GLY A 26 -2.03 7.75 -7.58
N ALA A 27 -1.35 8.23 -6.57
CA ALA A 27 0.08 7.99 -6.44
C ALA A 27 0.34 6.95 -5.39
N LEU A 28 0.64 5.73 -5.81
CA LEU A 28 1.03 4.68 -4.90
C LEU A 28 2.54 4.71 -4.72
N PRO A 29 3.04 4.48 -3.50
CA PRO A 29 4.48 4.42 -3.28
C PRO A 29 5.09 3.30 -4.11
N GLN A 30 6.01 3.68 -4.99
CA GLN A 30 6.62 2.71 -5.88
C GLN A 30 7.49 1.72 -5.14
N GLU A 31 7.97 2.07 -3.96
CA GLU A 31 8.74 1.16 -3.13
C GLU A 31 7.93 -0.05 -2.71
N LEU A 32 6.62 0.10 -2.61
CA LEU A 32 5.74 -1.00 -2.21
C LEU A 32 5.24 -1.82 -3.39
N VAL A 33 5.26 -1.27 -4.58
CA VAL A 33 4.74 -1.98 -5.75
C VAL A 33 5.65 -3.14 -6.08
N GLY A 34 5.07 -4.32 -6.25
CA GLY A 34 5.84 -5.51 -6.61
C GLY A 34 5.35 -6.73 -5.87
N SER A 35 6.16 -7.76 -5.91
CA SER A 35 5.85 -9.04 -5.29
C SER A 35 6.78 -9.26 -4.09
N TRP A 36 6.20 -9.71 -3.00
CA TRP A 36 6.89 -9.86 -1.72
C TRP A 36 6.59 -11.25 -1.16
N VAL A 37 7.63 -11.91 -0.68
CA VAL A 37 7.50 -13.26 -0.11
C VAL A 37 7.81 -13.17 1.38
N SER A 38 7.05 -13.86 2.19
CA SER A 38 7.26 -13.86 3.64
C SER A 38 8.67 -14.33 3.96
N ALA A 39 9.34 -13.58 4.82
CA ALA A 39 10.70 -13.88 5.25
C ALA A 39 10.60 -14.82 6.44
N GLY A 40 10.96 -16.03 6.26
CA GLY A 40 10.90 -17.01 7.29
C GLY A 40 11.13 -18.35 6.67
N ASN A 41 11.22 -19.34 7.50
CA ASN A 41 11.50 -20.67 7.04
C ASN A 41 10.47 -21.66 7.53
N GLY A 42 9.27 -21.20 7.78
CA GLY A 42 8.21 -22.07 8.20
C GLY A 42 7.59 -22.79 7.04
N ASP A 43 6.64 -23.66 7.36
CA ASP A 43 5.91 -24.40 6.35
C ASP A 43 4.98 -23.53 5.55
N LEU A 44 4.54 -22.41 6.12
CA LEU A 44 3.62 -21.50 5.48
C LEU A 44 4.39 -20.38 4.79
N ILE A 45 4.20 -20.26 3.51
CA ILE A 45 4.83 -19.21 2.71
C ILE A 45 3.73 -18.35 2.12
N GLU A 46 3.87 -17.05 2.30
CA GLU A 46 2.90 -16.08 1.84
C GLU A 46 3.55 -15.23 0.77
N THR A 47 2.91 -15.13 -0.40
CA THR A 47 3.38 -14.26 -1.47
C THR A 47 2.34 -13.17 -1.66
N MET A 48 2.75 -11.94 -1.42
CA MET A 48 1.88 -10.78 -1.50
C MET A 48 2.29 -9.96 -2.70
N THR A 49 1.34 -9.64 -3.57
CA THR A 49 1.60 -8.80 -4.71
C THR A 49 0.81 -7.51 -4.56
N LEU A 50 1.53 -6.39 -4.53
CA LEU A 50 0.94 -5.07 -4.49
C LEU A 50 1.08 -4.49 -5.89
N ALA A 51 -0.02 -4.48 -6.62
CA ALA A 51 0.02 -4.11 -8.02
C ALA A 51 -0.12 -2.61 -8.19
N GLN A 52 0.44 -2.12 -9.27
CA GLN A 52 0.44 -0.70 -9.59
C GLN A 52 -0.97 -0.15 -9.72
N ASP A 53 -1.92 -0.98 -10.10
CA ASP A 53 -3.30 -0.55 -10.30
C ASP A 53 -4.12 -0.50 -9.01
N GLY A 54 -3.50 -0.78 -7.88
CA GLY A 54 -4.18 -0.70 -6.59
C GLY A 54 -4.80 -2.02 -6.14
N THR A 55 -4.55 -3.12 -6.85
CA THR A 55 -5.03 -4.42 -6.40
C THR A 55 -3.96 -5.12 -5.58
N ILE A 56 -4.40 -5.92 -4.63
CA ILE A 56 -3.52 -6.75 -3.82
C ILE A 56 -3.97 -8.19 -3.96
N SER A 57 -3.01 -9.10 -4.06
CA SER A 57 -3.30 -10.51 -3.97
C SER A 57 -2.32 -11.15 -3.00
N VAL A 58 -2.81 -12.11 -2.23
CA VAL A 58 -1.98 -12.84 -1.28
C VAL A 58 -2.22 -14.31 -1.52
N GLN A 59 -1.17 -14.98 -1.93
CA GLN A 59 -1.21 -16.41 -2.16
C GLN A 59 -0.48 -17.12 -1.03
N CYS A 60 -1.10 -18.11 -0.45
CA CYS A 60 -0.50 -18.86 0.64
C CYS A 60 -0.20 -20.27 0.17
N THR A 61 0.97 -20.76 0.57
CA THR A 61 1.42 -22.10 0.27
C THR A 61 1.81 -22.76 1.58
N PHE A 62 1.28 -23.94 1.84
CA PHE A 62 1.60 -24.67 3.05
C PHE A 62 2.26 -25.99 2.64
N ARG A 63 3.51 -26.15 3.03
CA ARG A 63 4.30 -27.35 2.73
C ARG A 63 4.32 -27.64 1.22
N GLY A 64 4.46 -26.57 0.42
CA GLY A 64 4.52 -26.70 -1.01
C GLY A 64 3.19 -26.81 -1.71
N LYS A 65 2.08 -26.80 -0.99
CA LYS A 65 0.76 -26.89 -1.57
C LYS A 65 0.08 -25.55 -1.52
N ASP A 66 -0.49 -25.14 -2.64
CA ASP A 66 -1.25 -23.90 -2.74
C ASP A 66 -2.54 -24.05 -1.93
N THR A 67 -2.71 -23.17 -0.94
CA THR A 67 -3.90 -23.20 -0.10
C THR A 67 -4.91 -22.14 -0.51
N GLY A 68 -4.61 -21.35 -1.54
CA GLY A 68 -5.57 -20.39 -2.06
C GLY A 68 -4.96 -19.01 -2.19
N THR A 69 -5.70 -18.17 -2.87
CA THR A 69 -5.31 -16.78 -3.10
C THR A 69 -6.48 -15.90 -2.70
N ILE A 70 -6.20 -14.85 -1.95
CA ILE A 70 -7.20 -13.85 -1.62
C ILE A 70 -6.83 -12.54 -2.31
N ARG A 71 -7.84 -11.73 -2.62
CA ARG A 71 -7.65 -10.51 -3.38
C ARG A 71 -8.41 -9.36 -2.77
N GLY A 72 -7.93 -8.17 -3.06
CA GLY A 72 -8.58 -6.96 -2.61
C GLY A 72 -7.93 -5.75 -3.24
N VAL A 73 -8.01 -4.63 -2.54
CA VAL A 73 -7.40 -3.38 -2.98
C VAL A 73 -6.48 -2.87 -1.89
N TRP A 74 -5.53 -2.03 -2.29
CA TRP A 74 -4.61 -1.44 -1.34
C TRP A 74 -4.32 0.01 -1.72
N HIS A 75 -3.96 0.77 -0.72
CA HIS A 75 -3.37 2.09 -0.94
C HIS A 75 -2.43 2.36 0.23
N ALA A 76 -1.61 3.38 0.10
CA ALA A 76 -0.64 3.69 1.15
C ALA A 76 -0.22 5.15 1.06
N ASP A 77 0.14 5.69 2.20
CA ASP A 77 0.87 6.95 2.24
C ASP A 77 2.31 6.64 2.66
N GLY A 78 3.06 7.63 3.09
CA GLY A 78 4.47 7.42 3.42
C GLY A 78 4.70 6.62 4.68
N GLN A 79 3.67 6.30 5.44
CA GLN A 79 3.82 5.63 6.72
C GLN A 79 2.89 4.44 6.90
N THR A 80 1.74 4.45 6.26
CA THR A 80 0.71 3.45 6.52
C THR A 80 0.28 2.78 5.23
N LEU A 81 0.18 1.46 5.28
CA LEU A 81 -0.37 0.64 4.22
C LEU A 81 -1.76 0.21 4.64
N TYR A 82 -2.73 0.46 3.77
CA TYR A 82 -4.14 0.10 4.00
C TYR A 82 -4.51 -1.00 3.02
N THR A 83 -5.07 -2.07 3.53
CA THR A 83 -5.54 -3.17 2.69
C THR A 83 -7.00 -3.44 2.97
N ASP A 84 -7.72 -3.77 1.93
CA ASP A 84 -9.14 -4.10 2.02
C ASP A 84 -9.35 -5.38 1.24
N ILE A 85 -9.41 -6.49 1.96
CA ILE A 85 -9.56 -7.81 1.36
C ILE A 85 -11.05 -8.05 1.16
N GLN A 86 -11.43 -8.30 -0.07
CA GLN A 86 -12.83 -8.32 -0.45
C GLN A 86 -13.34 -9.70 -0.84
N GLU A 87 -12.49 -10.70 -0.79
CA GLU A 87 -12.90 -12.06 -1.14
C GLU A 87 -13.23 -12.86 0.11
N GLY A 88 -14.06 -13.86 -0.10
CA GLY A 88 -14.44 -14.76 0.97
C GLY A 88 -15.70 -14.27 1.66
N THR A 89 -16.07 -14.99 2.69
CA THR A 89 -17.30 -14.70 3.42
C THR A 89 -17.08 -13.67 4.52
N SER A 90 -15.82 -13.30 4.75
CA SER A 90 -15.49 -12.36 5.82
C SER A 90 -14.48 -11.34 5.33
N PRO A 91 -14.92 -10.39 4.48
CA PRO A 91 -14.01 -9.34 4.04
C PRO A 91 -13.48 -8.59 5.27
N TYR A 92 -12.24 -8.13 5.18
CA TYR A 92 -11.68 -7.40 6.29
C TYR A 92 -10.73 -6.32 5.80
N GLN A 93 -10.54 -5.33 6.66
CA GLN A 93 -9.64 -4.21 6.39
C GLN A 93 -8.52 -4.25 7.42
N ALA A 94 -7.34 -3.85 6.99
CA ALA A 94 -6.18 -3.82 7.88
C ALA A 94 -5.31 -2.62 7.57
N GLU A 95 -4.60 -2.17 8.60
CA GLU A 95 -3.65 -1.07 8.48
C GLU A 95 -2.34 -1.51 9.09
N PHE A 96 -1.26 -1.17 8.41
CA PHE A 96 0.08 -1.52 8.88
C PHE A 96 0.99 -0.31 8.74
N ALA A 97 1.86 -0.09 9.71
CA ALA A 97 2.99 0.79 9.49
C ALA A 97 3.98 0.04 8.61
N TRP A 98 4.52 0.69 7.58
CA TRP A 98 5.40 0.00 6.65
C TRP A 98 6.77 0.68 6.57
N ALA A 99 7.77 -0.13 6.30
CA ALA A 99 9.11 0.36 6.04
C ALA A 99 9.77 -0.57 5.04
N VAL A 100 10.46 0.02 4.08
CA VAL A 100 11.23 -0.73 3.09
C VAL A 100 12.69 -0.38 3.28
N ASP A 101 13.52 -1.41 3.38
CA ASP A 101 14.96 -1.25 3.51
C ASP A 101 15.59 -2.20 2.50
N GLY A 102 16.02 -1.64 1.36
CA GLY A 102 16.57 -2.47 0.30
C GLY A 102 15.52 -3.42 -0.24
N ARG A 103 15.73 -4.71 -0.07
CA ARG A 103 14.81 -5.71 -0.57
C ARG A 103 13.87 -6.23 0.52
N GLU A 104 13.87 -5.62 1.68
CA GLU A 104 13.03 -6.06 2.79
C GLU A 104 11.90 -5.10 3.05
N LEU A 105 10.74 -5.66 3.34
CA LEU A 105 9.55 -4.90 3.74
C LEU A 105 9.15 -5.36 5.13
N ALA A 106 8.91 -4.42 6.01
CA ALA A 106 8.38 -4.70 7.33
C ALA A 106 7.01 -4.10 7.44
N LEU A 107 6.04 -4.89 7.87
CA LEU A 107 4.68 -4.45 8.15
C LEU A 107 4.40 -4.66 9.62
N THR A 108 4.06 -3.59 10.31
CA THR A 108 3.87 -3.63 11.75
C THR A 108 2.45 -3.23 12.10
N ASP A 109 1.81 -4.03 12.93
CA ASP A 109 0.53 -3.66 13.53
C ASP A 109 0.62 -3.96 15.02
N GLU A 110 -0.53 -3.94 15.71
CA GLU A 110 -0.52 -4.13 17.15
C GLU A 110 -0.13 -5.54 17.56
N SER A 111 -0.18 -6.49 16.65
CA SER A 111 0.20 -7.87 16.97
C SER A 111 1.68 -8.15 16.69
N GLY A 112 2.39 -7.21 16.07
CA GLY A 112 3.81 -7.39 15.84
C GLY A 112 4.23 -6.99 14.45
N THR A 113 5.40 -7.44 14.03
CA THR A 113 5.98 -7.10 12.75
C THR A 113 6.11 -8.34 11.88
N ALA A 114 5.60 -8.25 10.67
CA ALA A 114 5.80 -9.26 9.65
C ALA A 114 6.83 -8.76 8.65
N ARG A 115 7.71 -9.63 8.21
CA ARG A 115 8.79 -9.26 7.31
C ARG A 115 8.68 -10.03 6.02
N TYR A 116 8.97 -9.34 4.94
CA TYR A 116 8.89 -9.88 3.59
C TYR A 116 10.16 -9.53 2.84
N VAL A 117 10.43 -10.27 1.79
CA VAL A 117 11.57 -10.03 0.92
C VAL A 117 11.04 -9.90 -0.50
N ARG A 118 11.62 -8.97 -1.24
CA ARG A 118 11.24 -8.73 -2.63
C ARG A 118 11.47 -10.01 -3.45
N ASN A 119 10.46 -10.37 -4.22
CA ASN A 119 10.45 -11.62 -4.97
C ASN A 119 10.50 -11.41 -6.48
N ASP A 120 10.60 -10.19 -6.96
CA ASP A 120 10.66 -9.94 -8.42
C ASP A 120 11.98 -9.40 -8.88
#